data_30b42451b18368024087d67d180bc8cc
#
_entry.id   30b42451b18368024087d67d180bc8cc
#
_cell.length_a   1.000
_cell.length_b   1.000
_cell.length_c   1.000
_cell.angle_alpha   90.00
_cell.angle_beta   90.00
_cell.angle_gamma   90.00
#
_symmetry.space_group_name_H-M   'P 1'
#
loop_
_entity.id
_entity.type
_entity.pdbx_description
1 polymer ?
#
loop_
_entity_poly.entity_id
_entity_poly.type
_entity_poly.pdbx_seq_one_letter_code
_entity_poly.pdbx_strand_id
1 'polypeptide(L)'
;MISASEHYSFDGLVQLRKLRELAETRISVKSIRQSVAAMQKVAGLSNPLLEVAVVARGSRLAFRQGGALVDPMTRQMAFDFEMTLSAGLAVVRRSAADVSSQAAEVQEMFLRAVRLEENVATLAEAKDLYDEILEIQPDHAAAAINLGTIRYNERDFSGAETLYRRATEADPEYALAFFDLGNVLDELQRLPDAISAYERALKLVPQYADAHYNLALAYERIQEPRRALRHWTRYIQLDPSGPWASHAKMQAKRILDHERLAIVSRYGRTMRVR
;
A
#
# COMPACT_ATOMS: atom_id res chain seq x y z
N MET A 1 6.50 12.86 51.95
CA MET A 1 7.63 13.35 51.15
C MET A 1 8.08 12.22 50.25
N ILE A 2 7.61 12.18 49.05
CA ILE A 2 8.09 11.22 48.01
C ILE A 2 8.44 12.11 46.82
N SER A 3 9.74 12.33 46.66
CA SER A 3 10.32 12.92 45.47
C SER A 3 10.70 11.76 44.53
N ALA A 4 9.83 11.44 43.60
CA ALA A 4 10.21 10.62 42.46
C ALA A 4 10.50 11.57 41.30
N SER A 5 11.77 11.96 41.14
CA SER A 5 12.23 12.55 39.90
C SER A 5 12.28 11.49 38.85
N GLU A 6 11.20 11.33 38.06
CA GLU A 6 11.19 10.55 36.84
C GLU A 6 12.15 11.24 35.84
N HIS A 7 13.37 10.73 35.74
CA HIS A 7 14.32 11.12 34.72
C HIS A 7 13.90 10.44 33.41
N TYR A 8 13.17 11.20 32.57
CA TYR A 8 12.96 10.76 31.20
C TYR A 8 14.29 10.81 30.44
N SER A 9 14.65 9.70 29.78
CA SER A 9 15.82 9.71 28.90
C SER A 9 15.55 10.68 27.72
N PHE A 10 16.61 11.22 27.12
CA PHE A 10 16.49 12.05 25.93
C PHE A 10 15.67 11.40 24.83
N ASP A 11 15.89 10.10 24.60
CA ASP A 11 15.13 9.30 23.65
C ASP A 11 13.64 9.20 24.02
N GLY A 12 13.32 9.09 25.30
CA GLY A 12 11.94 9.11 25.80
C GLY A 12 11.22 10.43 25.51
N LEU A 13 11.92 11.56 25.64
CA LEU A 13 11.37 12.88 25.31
C LEU A 13 11.13 13.06 23.81
N VAL A 14 12.06 12.62 22.97
CA VAL A 14 11.92 12.63 21.51
C VAL A 14 10.75 11.75 21.07
N GLN A 15 10.61 10.57 21.67
CA GLN A 15 9.50 9.66 21.40
C GLN A 15 8.15 10.26 21.79
N LEU A 16 8.06 10.88 22.96
CA LEU A 16 6.84 11.57 23.42
C LEU A 16 6.46 12.75 22.50
N ARG A 17 7.44 13.51 22.03
CA ARG A 17 7.19 14.58 21.06
C ARG A 17 6.61 14.05 19.76
N LYS A 18 7.21 13.01 19.18
CA LYS A 18 6.70 12.36 17.96
C LYS A 18 5.31 11.76 18.15
N LEU A 19 5.06 11.12 19.29
CA LEU A 19 3.73 10.59 19.62
C LEU A 19 2.70 11.70 19.74
N ARG A 20 3.08 12.86 20.28
CA ARG A 20 2.21 14.04 20.36
C ARG A 20 1.90 14.58 18.96
N GLU A 21 2.89 14.73 18.10
CA GLU A 21 2.72 15.14 16.68
C GLU A 21 1.77 14.18 15.95
N LEU A 22 1.92 12.88 16.18
CA LEU A 22 1.04 11.85 15.60
C LEU A 22 -0.37 11.88 16.20
N ALA A 23 -0.54 12.24 17.48
CA ALA A 23 -1.85 12.37 18.11
C ALA A 23 -2.66 13.55 17.55
N GLU A 24 -2.00 14.57 17.01
CA GLU A 24 -2.65 15.70 16.32
C GLU A 24 -3.15 15.29 14.91
N THR A 25 -2.69 14.15 14.39
CA THR A 25 -3.19 13.59 13.14
C THR A 25 -4.50 12.82 13.37
N ARG A 26 -5.29 12.61 12.31
CA ARG A 26 -6.54 11.83 12.37
C ARG A 26 -6.30 10.32 12.39
N ILE A 27 -5.08 9.88 12.66
CA ILE A 27 -4.69 8.45 12.64
C ILE A 27 -5.00 7.82 14.00
N SER A 28 -5.69 6.70 13.99
CA SER A 28 -6.01 5.98 15.22
C SER A 28 -4.75 5.40 15.89
N VAL A 29 -4.73 5.36 17.22
CA VAL A 29 -3.63 4.74 17.99
C VAL A 29 -3.39 3.28 17.57
N LYS A 30 -4.45 2.57 17.20
CA LYS A 30 -4.36 1.20 16.68
C LYS A 30 -3.59 1.15 15.36
N SER A 31 -3.88 2.06 14.43
CA SER A 31 -3.19 2.15 13.14
C SER A 31 -1.71 2.53 13.34
N ILE A 32 -1.41 3.46 14.25
CA ILE A 32 -0.04 3.82 14.59
C ILE A 32 0.74 2.59 15.09
N ARG A 33 0.19 1.85 16.06
CA ARG A 33 0.83 0.65 16.60
C ARG A 33 1.07 -0.43 15.54
N GLN A 34 0.12 -0.63 14.66
CA GLN A 34 0.23 -1.62 13.58
C GLN A 34 1.30 -1.23 12.57
N SER A 35 1.34 0.04 12.16
CA SER A 35 2.37 0.55 11.26
C SER A 35 3.77 0.46 11.86
N VAL A 36 3.93 0.77 13.15
CA VAL A 36 5.21 0.63 13.85
C VAL A 36 5.65 -0.84 13.90
N ALA A 37 4.76 -1.74 14.29
CA ALA A 37 5.07 -3.17 14.35
C ALA A 37 5.39 -3.76 12.97
N ALA A 38 4.68 -3.32 11.92
CA ALA A 38 4.98 -3.71 10.55
C ALA A 38 6.35 -3.20 10.10
N MET A 39 6.69 -1.94 10.41
CA MET A 39 8.00 -1.37 10.07
C MET A 39 9.16 -2.06 10.81
N GLN A 40 8.98 -2.43 12.07
CA GLN A 40 9.95 -3.24 12.82
C GLN A 40 10.24 -4.56 12.08
N LYS A 41 9.19 -5.21 11.59
CA LYS A 41 9.32 -6.49 10.87
C LYS A 41 9.95 -6.33 9.49
N VAL A 42 9.58 -5.29 8.75
CA VAL A 42 10.03 -5.06 7.36
C VAL A 42 11.46 -4.53 7.31
N ALA A 43 11.80 -3.57 8.16
CA ALA A 43 13.10 -2.88 8.15
C ALA A 43 14.06 -3.35 9.22
N GLY A 44 13.66 -4.25 10.11
CA GLY A 44 14.51 -4.73 11.22
C GLY A 44 14.84 -3.64 12.24
N LEU A 45 14.08 -2.55 12.30
CA LEU A 45 14.30 -1.42 13.21
C LEU A 45 13.80 -1.75 14.61
N SER A 46 14.55 -1.38 15.64
CA SER A 46 14.16 -1.60 17.03
C SER A 46 13.08 -0.61 17.44
N ASN A 47 13.22 0.66 17.05
CA ASN A 47 12.26 1.72 17.33
C ASN A 47 12.04 2.63 16.10
N PRO A 48 11.15 2.26 15.16
CA PRO A 48 10.94 3.01 13.93
C PRO A 48 10.55 4.49 14.14
N LEU A 49 9.92 4.83 15.25
CA LEU A 49 9.55 6.22 15.54
C LEU A 49 10.74 7.12 15.89
N LEU A 50 11.85 6.54 16.34
CA LEU A 50 13.08 7.26 16.65
C LEU A 50 14.10 7.19 15.52
N GLU A 51 14.19 6.02 14.85
CA GLU A 51 15.24 5.71 13.90
C GLU A 51 14.99 6.27 12.50
N VAL A 52 13.70 6.50 12.14
CA VAL A 52 13.34 7.03 10.82
C VAL A 52 12.30 8.16 10.93
N ALA A 53 12.27 9.04 9.94
CA ALA A 53 11.23 10.07 9.86
C ALA A 53 9.88 9.43 9.53
N VAL A 54 8.83 9.91 10.18
CA VAL A 54 7.45 9.40 10.03
C VAL A 54 6.58 10.50 9.47
N VAL A 55 5.79 10.15 8.44
CA VAL A 55 4.88 11.07 7.76
C VAL A 55 3.46 10.50 7.81
N ALA A 56 2.51 11.36 8.19
CA ALA A 56 1.10 11.01 8.15
C ALA A 56 0.56 11.17 6.71
N ARG A 57 -0.04 10.12 6.16
CA ARG A 57 -0.72 10.16 4.85
C ARG A 57 -2.16 9.69 5.01
N GLY A 58 -3.09 10.62 5.06
CA GLY A 58 -4.49 10.32 5.33
C GLY A 58 -4.67 9.59 6.66
N SER A 59 -5.15 8.37 6.63
CA SER A 59 -5.35 7.51 7.80
C SER A 59 -4.18 6.58 8.12
N ARG A 60 -3.05 6.68 7.41
CA ARG A 60 -1.90 5.77 7.49
C ARG A 60 -0.61 6.51 7.84
N LEU A 61 0.38 5.74 8.32
CA LEU A 61 1.75 6.19 8.50
C LEU A 61 2.64 5.64 7.41
N ALA A 62 3.46 6.52 6.83
CA ALA A 62 4.60 6.15 6.01
C ALA A 62 5.89 6.49 6.77
N PHE A 63 6.93 5.71 6.56
CA PHE A 63 8.22 5.85 7.17
C PHE A 63 9.27 6.17 6.10
N ARG A 64 10.10 7.18 6.36
CA ARG A 64 11.16 7.56 5.42
C ARG A 64 12.36 6.63 5.59
N GLN A 65 12.66 5.82 4.59
CA GLN A 65 13.79 4.91 4.58
C GLN A 65 14.51 5.00 3.22
N GLY A 66 15.81 5.24 3.23
CA GLY A 66 16.61 5.30 2.02
C GLY A 66 16.20 6.38 1.00
N GLY A 67 15.53 7.46 1.44
CA GLY A 67 15.06 8.55 0.56
C GLY A 67 13.64 8.34 0.00
N ALA A 68 13.00 7.23 0.29
CA ALA A 68 11.62 6.95 -0.05
C ALA A 68 10.71 6.90 1.18
N LEU A 69 9.41 7.14 1.00
CA LEU A 69 8.39 6.88 2.00
C LEU A 69 7.87 5.46 1.82
N VAL A 70 7.96 4.65 2.85
CA VAL A 70 7.48 3.27 2.88
C VAL A 70 6.21 3.20 3.72
N ASP A 71 5.11 2.74 3.13
CA ASP A 71 3.95 2.28 3.88
C ASP A 71 4.22 0.82 4.33
N PRO A 72 4.47 0.58 5.62
CA PRO A 72 4.89 -0.74 6.08
C PRO A 72 3.76 -1.78 6.03
N MET A 73 2.51 -1.34 5.88
CA MET A 73 1.34 -2.22 5.81
C MET A 73 1.15 -2.81 4.42
N THR A 74 1.39 -1.99 3.38
CA THR A 74 1.28 -2.42 1.98
C THR A 74 2.63 -2.71 1.35
N ARG A 75 3.74 -2.36 2.04
CA ARG A 75 5.11 -2.31 1.52
C ARG A 75 5.28 -1.36 0.34
N GLN A 76 4.29 -0.51 0.10
CA GLN A 76 4.32 0.48 -0.97
C GLN A 76 5.37 1.53 -0.67
N MET A 77 6.24 1.78 -1.62
CA MET A 77 7.15 2.92 -1.62
C MET A 77 6.48 4.10 -2.31
N ALA A 78 6.45 5.23 -1.65
CA ALA A 78 5.95 6.48 -2.20
C ALA A 78 7.03 7.55 -2.08
N PHE A 79 7.04 8.49 -3.04
CA PHE A 79 8.01 9.57 -3.01
C PHE A 79 7.63 10.64 -2.01
N ASP A 80 8.67 11.20 -1.37
CA ASP A 80 8.57 12.36 -0.53
C ASP A 80 9.17 13.57 -1.25
N PHE A 81 8.30 14.39 -1.80
CA PHE A 81 8.67 15.61 -2.54
C PHE A 81 9.17 16.75 -1.65
N GLU A 82 9.15 16.59 -0.33
CA GLU A 82 9.56 17.63 0.61
C GLU A 82 11.04 17.58 1.00
N MET A 83 11.89 16.83 0.30
CA MET A 83 13.32 16.85 0.56
C MET A 83 13.95 18.18 0.15
N THR A 84 13.98 19.13 1.09
CA THR A 84 14.98 20.19 1.09
C THR A 84 16.38 19.59 1.14
N LEU A 85 17.17 19.92 0.15
CA LEU A 85 18.59 19.61 -0.04
C LEU A 85 19.42 20.01 1.20
N SER A 86 19.53 19.17 2.20
CA SER A 86 20.58 19.30 3.22
C SER A 86 20.67 18.06 4.12
N ALA A 87 21.39 17.03 3.66
CA ALA A 87 22.21 16.19 4.54
C ALA A 87 23.13 15.33 3.69
N GLY A 88 24.42 15.56 3.83
CA GLY A 88 25.44 14.81 3.12
C GLY A 88 25.38 13.31 3.37
N LEU A 89 25.47 12.55 2.29
CA LEU A 89 25.58 11.10 2.26
C LEU A 89 26.89 10.65 2.91
N ALA A 90 26.80 10.10 4.11
CA ALA A 90 27.89 9.28 4.65
C ALA A 90 27.76 7.86 4.10
N VAL A 91 28.57 7.55 3.10
CA VAL A 91 28.70 6.20 2.52
C VAL A 91 29.45 5.31 3.48
N VAL A 92 28.78 4.35 4.09
CA VAL A 92 29.43 3.26 4.82
C VAL A 92 29.85 2.18 3.79
N ARG A 93 31.13 2.14 3.47
CA ARG A 93 31.71 1.07 2.67
C ARG A 93 31.77 -0.22 3.50
N ARG A 94 31.11 -1.30 3.03
CA ARG A 94 31.43 -2.66 3.41
C ARG A 94 31.97 -3.39 2.19
N SER A 95 33.18 -3.92 2.32
CA SER A 95 33.89 -4.71 1.32
C SER A 95 33.44 -6.16 1.38
N ALA A 96 32.70 -6.59 0.37
CA ALA A 96 32.66 -7.96 -0.13
C ALA A 96 32.58 -7.81 -1.64
N ALA A 97 33.69 -8.15 -2.29
CA ALA A 97 33.95 -7.78 -3.68
C ALA A 97 32.96 -8.44 -4.66
N ASP A 98 32.61 -7.71 -5.69
CA ASP A 98 31.91 -8.03 -6.94
C ASP A 98 30.37 -8.19 -6.89
N VAL A 99 29.77 -9.00 -6.02
CA VAL A 99 28.31 -9.12 -5.91
C VAL A 99 27.70 -7.88 -5.23
N SER A 100 28.43 -7.23 -4.35
CA SER A 100 27.98 -6.01 -3.69
C SER A 100 28.06 -4.77 -4.58
N SER A 101 28.91 -4.77 -5.60
CA SER A 101 29.05 -3.67 -6.55
C SER A 101 27.84 -3.61 -7.49
N GLN A 102 27.45 -4.74 -8.06
CA GLN A 102 26.31 -4.82 -8.97
C GLN A 102 24.97 -4.53 -8.27
N ALA A 103 24.78 -5.04 -7.04
CA ALA A 103 23.60 -4.73 -6.25
C ALA A 103 23.51 -3.25 -5.86
N ALA A 104 24.64 -2.61 -5.56
CA ALA A 104 24.69 -1.18 -5.27
C ALA A 104 24.39 -0.34 -6.52
N GLU A 105 24.88 -0.75 -7.68
CA GLU A 105 24.63 -0.12 -8.96
C GLU A 105 23.14 -0.20 -9.35
N VAL A 106 22.55 -1.39 -9.26
CA VAL A 106 21.10 -1.59 -9.50
C VAL A 106 20.26 -0.74 -8.54
N GLN A 107 20.66 -0.65 -7.28
CA GLN A 107 19.96 0.19 -6.31
C GLN A 107 20.07 1.69 -6.65
N GLU A 108 21.22 2.15 -7.13
CA GLU A 108 21.40 3.53 -7.56
C GLU A 108 20.56 3.83 -8.82
N MET A 109 20.59 2.92 -9.80
CA MET A 109 19.75 3.00 -11.00
C MET A 109 18.27 3.06 -10.64
N PHE A 110 17.81 2.21 -9.72
CA PHE A 110 16.43 2.19 -9.24
C PHE A 110 16.03 3.53 -8.62
N LEU A 111 16.86 4.08 -7.72
CA LEU A 111 16.59 5.38 -7.09
C LEU A 111 16.62 6.54 -8.11
N ARG A 112 17.43 6.42 -9.15
CA ARG A 112 17.45 7.39 -10.26
C ARG A 112 16.17 7.27 -11.10
N ALA A 113 15.77 6.08 -11.50
CA ALA A 113 14.57 5.83 -12.28
C ALA A 113 13.33 6.38 -11.58
N VAL A 114 13.25 6.11 -10.30
CA VAL A 114 12.21 6.59 -9.41
C VAL A 114 12.11 8.13 -9.40
N ARG A 115 13.22 8.87 -9.33
CA ARG A 115 13.21 10.34 -9.42
C ARG A 115 12.80 10.86 -10.79
N LEU A 116 13.15 10.12 -11.84
CA LEU A 116 12.84 10.49 -13.22
C LEU A 116 11.36 10.28 -13.58
N GLU A 117 10.68 9.29 -12.96
CA GLU A 117 9.26 9.03 -13.22
C GLU A 117 8.32 10.13 -12.72
N GLU A 118 8.80 11.00 -11.81
CA GLU A 118 8.04 12.12 -11.29
C GLU A 118 7.71 13.19 -12.35
N ASN A 119 8.51 13.29 -13.40
CA ASN A 119 8.35 14.30 -14.44
C ASN A 119 8.06 13.63 -15.78
N VAL A 120 6.96 14.04 -16.41
CA VAL A 120 6.56 13.55 -17.73
C VAL A 120 7.67 13.69 -18.78
N ALA A 121 8.49 14.74 -18.68
CA ALA A 121 9.59 14.97 -19.63
C ALA A 121 10.72 13.92 -19.51
N THR A 122 10.89 13.32 -18.34
CA THR A 122 11.94 12.32 -18.05
C THR A 122 11.39 10.90 -17.91
N LEU A 123 10.08 10.71 -18.13
CA LEU A 123 9.43 9.41 -18.00
C LEU A 123 10.01 8.34 -18.93
N ALA A 124 10.43 8.72 -20.14
CA ALA A 124 11.09 7.81 -21.08
C ALA A 124 12.41 7.28 -20.51
N GLU A 125 13.23 8.17 -19.92
CA GLU A 125 14.50 7.77 -19.29
C GLU A 125 14.25 6.87 -18.06
N ALA A 126 13.17 7.11 -17.31
CA ALA A 126 12.80 6.24 -16.19
C ALA A 126 12.46 4.82 -16.67
N LYS A 127 11.71 4.70 -17.78
CA LYS A 127 11.38 3.40 -18.38
C LYS A 127 12.64 2.65 -18.83
N ASP A 128 13.53 3.33 -19.52
CA ASP A 128 14.79 2.72 -19.99
C ASP A 128 15.62 2.19 -18.81
N LEU A 129 15.70 2.94 -17.71
CA LEU A 129 16.38 2.49 -16.50
C LEU A 129 15.70 1.30 -15.82
N TYR A 130 14.37 1.27 -15.75
CA TYR A 130 13.67 0.11 -15.22
C TYR A 130 13.85 -1.13 -16.09
N ASP A 131 13.83 -0.99 -17.41
CA ASP A 131 14.11 -2.08 -18.33
C ASP A 131 15.54 -2.60 -18.14
N GLU A 132 16.55 -1.71 -18.04
CA GLU A 132 17.93 -2.08 -17.75
C GLU A 132 18.10 -2.79 -16.41
N ILE A 133 17.43 -2.31 -15.36
CA ILE A 133 17.40 -3.00 -14.06
C ILE A 133 16.84 -4.42 -14.21
N LEU A 134 15.77 -4.58 -14.98
CA LEU A 134 15.13 -5.88 -15.17
C LEU A 134 15.92 -6.81 -16.11
N GLU A 135 16.84 -6.29 -16.91
CA GLU A 135 17.82 -7.09 -17.65
C GLU A 135 18.95 -7.58 -16.73
N ILE A 136 19.44 -6.73 -15.82
CA ILE A 136 20.51 -7.07 -14.88
C ILE A 136 19.98 -8.00 -13.78
N GLN A 137 18.80 -7.67 -13.22
CA GLN A 137 18.15 -8.38 -12.13
C GLN A 137 16.70 -8.70 -12.50
N PRO A 138 16.45 -9.83 -13.15
CA PRO A 138 15.12 -10.23 -13.62
C PRO A 138 14.05 -10.37 -12.52
N ASP A 139 14.44 -10.58 -11.30
CA ASP A 139 13.60 -10.73 -10.10
C ASP A 139 13.47 -9.45 -9.26
N HIS A 140 13.80 -8.29 -9.82
CA HIS A 140 13.64 -7.01 -9.13
C HIS A 140 12.16 -6.59 -9.10
N ALA A 141 11.41 -7.09 -8.14
CA ALA A 141 9.95 -6.90 -8.05
C ALA A 141 9.52 -5.43 -8.07
N ALA A 142 10.23 -4.54 -7.36
CA ALA A 142 9.90 -3.12 -7.31
C ALA A 142 10.05 -2.42 -8.66
N ALA A 143 11.09 -2.73 -9.44
CA ALA A 143 11.28 -2.19 -10.78
C ALA A 143 10.17 -2.67 -11.73
N ALA A 144 9.80 -3.96 -11.64
CA ALA A 144 8.71 -4.51 -12.42
C ALA A 144 7.36 -3.84 -12.09
N ILE A 145 7.09 -3.53 -10.82
CA ILE A 145 5.87 -2.81 -10.41
C ILE A 145 5.86 -1.39 -10.98
N ASN A 146 6.97 -0.63 -10.81
CA ASN A 146 7.00 0.75 -11.24
C ASN A 146 6.88 0.87 -12.76
N LEU A 147 7.60 0.04 -13.52
CA LEU A 147 7.46 -0.02 -14.97
C LEU A 147 6.05 -0.47 -15.38
N GLY A 148 5.48 -1.44 -14.68
CA GLY A 148 4.10 -1.89 -14.87
C GLY A 148 3.10 -0.76 -14.66
N THR A 149 3.31 0.07 -13.65
CA THR A 149 2.45 1.23 -13.37
C THR A 149 2.56 2.30 -14.45
N ILE A 150 3.75 2.53 -15.00
CA ILE A 150 3.92 3.43 -16.14
C ILE A 150 3.16 2.88 -17.36
N ARG A 151 3.31 1.59 -17.68
CA ARG A 151 2.57 0.93 -18.78
C ARG A 151 1.06 0.98 -18.58
N TYR A 152 0.60 0.75 -17.36
CA TYR A 152 -0.83 0.86 -17.01
C TYR A 152 -1.37 2.28 -17.28
N ASN A 153 -0.64 3.32 -16.89
CA ASN A 153 -1.01 4.71 -17.13
C ASN A 153 -0.99 5.07 -18.63
N GLU A 154 -0.11 4.45 -19.42
CA GLU A 154 -0.06 4.54 -20.88
C GLU A 154 -1.17 3.73 -21.58
N ARG A 155 -2.02 3.03 -20.82
CA ARG A 155 -3.05 2.11 -21.32
C ARG A 155 -2.49 0.84 -21.99
N ASP A 156 -1.23 0.54 -21.84
CA ASP A 156 -0.64 -0.74 -22.24
C ASP A 156 -0.90 -1.79 -21.13
N PHE A 157 -2.16 -2.22 -21.05
CA PHE A 157 -2.59 -3.16 -20.02
C PHE A 157 -1.94 -4.55 -20.19
N SER A 158 -1.62 -4.97 -21.40
CA SER A 158 -0.90 -6.23 -21.64
C SER A 158 0.52 -6.20 -21.14
N GLY A 159 1.24 -5.10 -21.41
CA GLY A 159 2.59 -4.88 -20.89
C GLY A 159 2.61 -4.78 -19.37
N ALA A 160 1.65 -4.05 -18.80
CA ALA A 160 1.49 -3.94 -17.34
C ALA A 160 1.19 -5.30 -16.69
N GLU A 161 0.28 -6.12 -17.26
CA GLU A 161 -0.01 -7.47 -16.74
C GLU A 161 1.26 -8.33 -16.68
N THR A 162 2.06 -8.31 -17.75
CA THR A 162 3.29 -9.09 -17.82
C THR A 162 4.25 -8.71 -16.70
N LEU A 163 4.42 -7.41 -16.47
CA LEU A 163 5.33 -6.88 -15.45
C LEU A 163 4.81 -7.15 -14.03
N TYR A 164 3.51 -6.99 -13.78
CA TYR A 164 2.94 -7.31 -12.47
C TYR A 164 2.98 -8.81 -12.15
N ARG A 165 2.80 -9.69 -13.14
CA ARG A 165 3.02 -11.13 -12.96
C ARG A 165 4.46 -11.43 -12.58
N ARG A 166 5.42 -10.86 -13.32
CA ARG A 166 6.84 -10.97 -13.00
C ARG A 166 7.14 -10.52 -11.56
N ALA A 167 6.54 -9.42 -11.12
CA ALA A 167 6.69 -8.94 -9.74
C ALA A 167 6.10 -9.91 -8.70
N THR A 168 4.93 -10.54 -8.99
CA THR A 168 4.32 -11.53 -8.08
C THR A 168 5.10 -12.84 -8.01
N GLU A 169 5.81 -13.20 -9.07
CA GLU A 169 6.72 -14.36 -9.12
C GLU A 169 8.02 -14.07 -8.37
N ALA A 170 8.57 -12.85 -8.53
CA ALA A 170 9.80 -12.42 -7.87
C ALA A 170 9.63 -12.27 -6.35
N ASP A 171 8.52 -11.68 -5.90
CA ASP A 171 8.17 -11.58 -4.48
C ASP A 171 6.72 -12.01 -4.23
N PRO A 172 6.48 -13.29 -3.91
CA PRO A 172 5.14 -13.81 -3.61
C PRO A 172 4.49 -13.25 -2.35
N GLU A 173 5.23 -12.48 -1.55
CA GLU A 173 4.71 -11.79 -0.36
C GLU A 173 4.45 -10.29 -0.60
N TYR A 174 4.69 -9.79 -1.79
CA TYR A 174 4.50 -8.39 -2.12
C TYR A 174 3.03 -8.08 -2.45
N ALA A 175 2.25 -7.71 -1.43
CA ALA A 175 0.81 -7.47 -1.56
C ALA A 175 0.44 -6.42 -2.63
N LEU A 176 1.28 -5.40 -2.85
CA LEU A 176 1.06 -4.38 -3.89
C LEU A 176 1.07 -4.99 -5.29
N ALA A 177 2.01 -5.90 -5.58
CA ALA A 177 2.09 -6.55 -6.89
C ALA A 177 0.79 -7.31 -7.23
N PHE A 178 0.20 -7.99 -6.25
CA PHE A 178 -1.09 -8.66 -6.44
C PHE A 178 -2.25 -7.68 -6.57
N PHE A 179 -2.21 -6.55 -5.86
CA PHE A 179 -3.22 -5.52 -5.98
C PHE A 179 -3.20 -4.88 -7.38
N ASP A 180 -2.02 -4.52 -7.88
CA ASP A 180 -1.86 -3.91 -9.20
C ASP A 180 -2.14 -4.90 -10.32
N LEU A 181 -1.79 -6.19 -10.13
CA LEU A 181 -2.23 -7.26 -11.03
C LEU A 181 -3.76 -7.36 -11.06
N GLY A 182 -4.42 -7.23 -9.92
CA GLY A 182 -5.88 -7.19 -9.85
C GLY A 182 -6.46 -6.01 -10.63
N ASN A 183 -5.86 -4.82 -10.50
CA ASN A 183 -6.29 -3.62 -11.21
C ASN A 183 -6.19 -3.79 -12.73
N VAL A 184 -5.07 -4.30 -13.23
CA VAL A 184 -4.90 -4.49 -14.68
C VAL A 184 -5.79 -5.60 -15.23
N LEU A 185 -6.03 -6.66 -14.48
CA LEU A 185 -6.95 -7.73 -14.87
C LEU A 185 -8.40 -7.24 -14.92
N ASP A 186 -8.76 -6.30 -14.04
CA ASP A 186 -10.08 -5.66 -14.07
C ASP A 186 -10.25 -4.78 -15.31
N GLU A 187 -9.25 -3.98 -15.69
CA GLU A 187 -9.25 -3.21 -16.95
C GLU A 187 -9.37 -4.13 -18.18
N LEU A 188 -8.71 -5.29 -18.14
CA LEU A 188 -8.80 -6.33 -19.19
C LEU A 188 -10.12 -7.12 -19.13
N GLN A 189 -11.07 -6.76 -18.25
CA GLN A 189 -12.37 -7.42 -18.06
C GLN A 189 -12.27 -8.90 -17.63
N ARG A 190 -11.16 -9.29 -17.06
CA ARG A 190 -10.91 -10.65 -16.53
C ARG A 190 -11.24 -10.70 -15.04
N LEU A 191 -12.51 -10.44 -14.70
CA LEU A 191 -13.00 -10.28 -13.33
C LEU A 191 -12.68 -11.46 -12.40
N PRO A 192 -12.82 -12.75 -12.79
CA PRO A 192 -12.46 -13.85 -11.90
C PRO A 192 -10.97 -13.83 -11.51
N ASP A 193 -10.09 -13.49 -12.43
CA ASP A 193 -8.66 -13.42 -12.19
C ASP A 193 -8.33 -12.20 -11.33
N ALA A 194 -8.97 -11.05 -11.57
CA ALA A 194 -8.83 -9.85 -10.76
C ALA A 194 -9.24 -10.10 -9.30
N ILE A 195 -10.37 -10.76 -9.07
CA ILE A 195 -10.85 -11.17 -7.75
C ILE A 195 -9.79 -12.01 -7.05
N SER A 196 -9.25 -13.03 -7.73
CA SER A 196 -8.21 -13.90 -7.18
C SER A 196 -6.95 -13.11 -6.76
N ALA A 197 -6.53 -12.16 -7.58
CA ALA A 197 -5.38 -11.30 -7.29
C ALA A 197 -5.64 -10.38 -6.08
N TYR A 198 -6.81 -9.73 -6.01
CA TYR A 198 -7.18 -8.93 -4.84
C TYR A 198 -7.30 -9.76 -3.55
N GLU A 199 -7.88 -10.96 -3.64
CA GLU A 199 -7.95 -11.89 -2.50
C GLU A 199 -6.55 -12.29 -2.01
N ARG A 200 -5.61 -12.50 -2.94
CA ARG A 200 -4.21 -12.78 -2.60
C ARG A 200 -3.56 -11.59 -1.89
N ALA A 201 -3.75 -10.37 -2.40
CA ALA A 201 -3.28 -9.14 -1.74
C ALA A 201 -3.83 -9.01 -0.32
N LEU A 202 -5.13 -9.30 -0.12
CA LEU A 202 -5.78 -9.26 1.19
C LEU A 202 -5.36 -10.39 2.13
N LYS A 203 -4.98 -11.55 1.60
CA LYS A 203 -4.39 -12.63 2.40
C LYS A 203 -3.05 -12.22 2.97
N LEU A 204 -2.26 -11.46 2.23
CA LEU A 204 -0.97 -10.93 2.67
C LEU A 204 -1.15 -9.73 3.61
N VAL A 205 -2.04 -8.80 3.24
CA VAL A 205 -2.33 -7.57 4.01
C VAL A 205 -3.84 -7.42 4.24
N PRO A 206 -4.40 -8.04 5.29
CA PRO A 206 -5.84 -8.02 5.57
C PRO A 206 -6.44 -6.64 5.84
N GLN A 207 -5.63 -5.61 5.95
CA GLN A 207 -6.04 -4.22 6.20
C GLN A 207 -5.78 -3.32 4.98
N TYR A 208 -5.59 -3.89 3.80
CA TYR A 208 -5.40 -3.13 2.58
C TYR A 208 -6.75 -2.55 2.11
N ALA A 209 -7.03 -1.30 2.50
CA ALA A 209 -8.34 -0.67 2.26
C ALA A 209 -8.70 -0.64 0.77
N ASP A 210 -7.77 -0.21 -0.10
CA ASP A 210 -8.02 -0.09 -1.53
C ASP A 210 -8.33 -1.45 -2.18
N ALA A 211 -7.66 -2.51 -1.73
CA ALA A 211 -7.96 -3.86 -2.20
C ALA A 211 -9.38 -4.32 -1.77
N HIS A 212 -9.84 -3.95 -0.57
CA HIS A 212 -11.23 -4.19 -0.18
C HIS A 212 -12.21 -3.41 -1.04
N TYR A 213 -11.90 -2.17 -1.37
CA TYR A 213 -12.74 -1.34 -2.24
C TYR A 213 -12.87 -1.94 -3.63
N ASN A 214 -11.76 -2.26 -4.30
CA ASN A 214 -11.77 -2.82 -5.65
C ASN A 214 -12.38 -4.21 -5.70
N LEU A 215 -12.13 -5.04 -4.70
CA LEU A 215 -12.74 -6.36 -4.59
C LEU A 215 -14.26 -6.27 -4.40
N ALA A 216 -14.75 -5.27 -3.67
CA ALA A 216 -16.18 -5.04 -3.54
C ALA A 216 -16.83 -4.65 -4.88
N LEU A 217 -16.18 -3.76 -5.65
CA LEU A 217 -16.61 -3.42 -7.00
C LEU A 217 -16.66 -4.65 -7.92
N ALA A 218 -15.60 -5.46 -7.90
CA ALA A 218 -15.50 -6.66 -8.70
C ALA A 218 -16.62 -7.67 -8.36
N TYR A 219 -16.93 -7.87 -7.08
CA TYR A 219 -18.05 -8.71 -6.65
C TYR A 219 -19.42 -8.16 -7.05
N GLU A 220 -19.63 -6.84 -7.06
CA GLU A 220 -20.88 -6.27 -7.59
C GLU A 220 -21.05 -6.56 -9.09
N ARG A 221 -19.98 -6.44 -9.86
CA ARG A 221 -20.02 -6.70 -11.31
C ARG A 221 -20.33 -8.16 -11.66
N ILE A 222 -19.92 -9.10 -10.82
CA ILE A 222 -20.29 -10.54 -10.99
C ILE A 222 -21.57 -10.92 -10.25
N GLN A 223 -22.37 -9.94 -9.80
CA GLN A 223 -23.67 -10.14 -9.14
C GLN A 223 -23.59 -10.93 -7.82
N GLU A 224 -22.52 -10.75 -7.04
CA GLU A 224 -22.33 -11.35 -5.72
C GLU A 224 -22.45 -10.29 -4.59
N PRO A 225 -23.67 -9.70 -4.39
CA PRO A 225 -23.85 -8.53 -3.52
C PRO A 225 -23.48 -8.80 -2.06
N ARG A 226 -23.64 -10.03 -1.58
CA ARG A 226 -23.30 -10.36 -0.18
C ARG A 226 -21.80 -10.37 0.05
N ARG A 227 -21.03 -10.78 -0.94
CA ARG A 227 -19.56 -10.71 -0.89
C ARG A 227 -19.12 -9.26 -0.98
N ALA A 228 -19.68 -8.50 -1.92
CA ALA A 228 -19.42 -7.07 -2.04
C ALA A 228 -19.68 -6.32 -0.73
N LEU A 229 -20.85 -6.55 -0.08
CA LEU A 229 -21.19 -5.90 1.18
C LEU A 229 -20.16 -6.13 2.29
N ARG A 230 -19.61 -7.34 2.37
CA ARG A 230 -18.55 -7.66 3.34
C ARG A 230 -17.31 -6.78 3.13
N HIS A 231 -16.91 -6.60 1.89
CA HIS A 231 -15.73 -5.81 1.55
C HIS A 231 -16.00 -4.30 1.65
N TRP A 232 -17.19 -3.81 1.25
CA TRP A 232 -17.61 -2.43 1.53
C TRP A 232 -17.57 -2.08 3.01
N THR A 233 -18.10 -2.97 3.85
CA THR A 233 -18.08 -2.77 5.31
C THR A 233 -16.66 -2.73 5.84
N ARG A 234 -15.79 -3.59 5.31
CA ARG A 234 -14.39 -3.62 5.73
C ARG A 234 -13.64 -2.37 5.31
N TYR A 235 -13.84 -1.90 4.08
CA TYR A 235 -13.28 -0.62 3.63
C TYR A 235 -13.69 0.54 4.54
N ILE A 236 -14.97 0.68 4.82
CA ILE A 236 -15.51 1.74 5.69
C ILE A 236 -14.89 1.70 7.11
N GLN A 237 -14.60 0.51 7.63
CA GLN A 237 -13.94 0.36 8.93
C GLN A 237 -12.46 0.76 8.88
N LEU A 238 -11.77 0.48 7.77
CA LEU A 238 -10.35 0.75 7.61
C LEU A 238 -10.08 2.21 7.28
N ASP A 239 -10.92 2.81 6.43
CA ASP A 239 -10.79 4.18 5.96
C ASP A 239 -12.14 4.93 5.98
N PRO A 240 -12.65 5.30 7.17
CA PRO A 240 -13.99 5.87 7.34
C PRO A 240 -14.16 7.29 6.77
N SER A 241 -13.05 7.97 6.50
CA SER A 241 -12.98 9.35 5.98
C SER A 241 -12.19 9.47 4.68
N GLY A 242 -11.79 8.36 4.09
CA GLY A 242 -11.06 8.33 2.82
C GLY A 242 -11.89 8.83 1.63
N PRO A 243 -11.25 9.03 0.48
CA PRO A 243 -11.88 9.63 -0.70
C PRO A 243 -13.09 8.83 -1.19
N TRP A 244 -13.11 7.51 -0.96
CA TRP A 244 -14.17 6.60 -1.41
C TRP A 244 -15.15 6.21 -0.32
N ALA A 245 -15.01 6.73 0.92
CA ALA A 245 -15.83 6.32 2.07
C ALA A 245 -17.32 6.61 1.86
N SER A 246 -17.67 7.75 1.26
CA SER A 246 -19.06 8.10 0.95
C SER A 246 -19.65 7.16 -0.09
N HIS A 247 -18.91 6.81 -1.13
CA HIS A 247 -19.33 5.86 -2.15
C HIS A 247 -19.53 4.47 -1.54
N ALA A 248 -18.57 3.97 -0.76
CA ALA A 248 -18.66 2.66 -0.11
C ALA A 248 -19.89 2.56 0.83
N LYS A 249 -20.18 3.63 1.61
CA LYS A 249 -21.36 3.69 2.49
C LYS A 249 -22.66 3.64 1.68
N MET A 250 -22.72 4.33 0.55
CA MET A 250 -23.88 4.35 -0.35
C MET A 250 -24.12 2.94 -0.93
N GLN A 251 -23.08 2.27 -1.44
CA GLN A 251 -23.20 0.93 -2.02
C GLN A 251 -23.62 -0.10 -0.95
N ALA A 252 -22.98 -0.07 0.20
CA ALA A 252 -23.36 -0.96 1.31
C ALA A 252 -24.82 -0.77 1.70
N LYS A 253 -25.31 0.47 1.80
CA LYS A 253 -26.71 0.76 2.10
C LYS A 253 -27.64 0.24 1.00
N ARG A 254 -27.32 0.47 -0.28
CA ARG A 254 -28.11 -0.01 -1.43
C ARG A 254 -28.30 -1.53 -1.37
N ILE A 255 -27.22 -2.27 -1.09
CA ILE A 255 -27.29 -3.73 -0.99
C ILE A 255 -28.16 -4.15 0.20
N LEU A 256 -28.00 -3.52 1.35
CA LEU A 256 -28.79 -3.83 2.56
C LEU A 256 -30.28 -3.56 2.35
N ASP A 257 -30.63 -2.45 1.71
CA ASP A 257 -32.02 -2.09 1.42
C ASP A 257 -32.66 -3.10 0.44
N HIS A 258 -31.92 -3.51 -0.58
CA HIS A 258 -32.37 -4.55 -1.53
C HIS A 258 -32.56 -5.91 -0.86
N GLU A 259 -31.62 -6.34 -0.03
CA GLU A 259 -31.71 -7.61 0.72
C GLU A 259 -32.87 -7.60 1.72
N ARG A 260 -33.14 -6.47 2.39
CA ARG A 260 -34.32 -6.31 3.26
C ARG A 260 -35.61 -6.49 2.49
N LEU A 261 -35.73 -5.87 1.32
CA LEU A 261 -36.92 -6.00 0.46
C LEU A 261 -37.08 -7.45 -0.02
N ALA A 262 -35.99 -8.16 -0.36
CA ALA A 262 -36.02 -9.56 -0.76
C ALA A 262 -36.48 -10.48 0.41
N ILE A 263 -36.04 -10.21 1.63
CA ILE A 263 -36.46 -10.95 2.82
C ILE A 263 -37.96 -10.71 3.10
N VAL A 264 -38.38 -9.45 3.07
CA VAL A 264 -39.81 -9.10 3.30
C VAL A 264 -40.69 -9.75 2.21
N SER A 265 -40.28 -9.76 0.95
CA SER A 265 -41.03 -10.40 -0.14
C SER A 265 -41.12 -11.93 0.01
N ARG A 266 -40.09 -12.59 0.52
CA ARG A 266 -40.10 -14.03 0.81
C ARG A 266 -41.00 -14.42 2.00
N TYR A 267 -41.05 -13.57 3.05
CA TYR A 267 -41.84 -13.80 4.25
C TYR A 267 -43.17 -13.07 4.24
N GLY A 268 -43.34 -12.07 3.38
CA GLY A 268 -44.56 -11.24 3.30
C GLY A 268 -45.81 -11.95 2.77
N ARG A 269 -45.71 -13.23 2.37
CA ARG A 269 -46.87 -14.06 2.02
C ARG A 269 -47.47 -14.83 3.19
N THR A 270 -46.94 -14.75 4.41
CA THR A 270 -47.32 -15.63 5.52
C THR A 270 -47.72 -14.94 6.83
N MET A 271 -47.86 -13.61 6.90
CA MET A 271 -48.50 -13.00 8.10
C MET A 271 -49.56 -11.98 7.71
N ARG A 272 -50.72 -12.45 7.31
CA ARG A 272 -51.98 -11.80 7.71
C ARG A 272 -52.35 -12.31 9.09
N VAL A 273 -51.90 -11.61 10.11
CA VAL A 273 -52.52 -11.74 11.46
C VAL A 273 -53.85 -11.01 11.41
N ARG A 274 -54.93 -11.76 11.67
CA ARG A 274 -56.24 -11.20 11.94
C ARG A 274 -56.26 -10.50 13.30
#